data_898f17bf802a06e5fdb7d3bfd2738052
#
_entry.id   898f17bf802a06e5fdb7d3bfd2738052
#
_cell.length_a   1.000
_cell.length_b   1.000
_cell.length_c   1.000
_cell.angle_alpha   90.00
_cell.angle_beta   90.00
_cell.angle_gamma   90.00
#
_symmetry.space_group_name_H-M   'P 1'
#
loop_
_entity.id
_entity.type
_entity.pdbx_description
1 polymer ?
#
loop_
_entity_poly.entity_id
_entity_poly.type
_entity_poly.pdbx_seq_one_letter_code
_entity_poly.pdbx_strand_id
1 'polypeptide(L)'
;MDIGVDLIWGDDSESEVFAQAQSKDLSLIFRYSLNLKLPQSLSSRVVNCYYNLSPKDASETFSDRAAMREALYSSVCRVWDQCAMHPSISAPDVTVEIYEDAERQDQWRISHESLYKQYVESLLPISSLFQSGEAKLQAYYTVDYSSLVQIGHLGGRGRTAVVRCSSGSGSLHVFKGVDFGTFLESRADFEHRKDVCYHEIRTISSLPRHPNIIHPADVFATVQKIEDDRQAFVCGTLYPFMEHGTLDDQVKNTKTTGARLALRNKAIWCFQMASAIAHTHFTAHTFHMDIKPANFVLDSNQNLILIDWEQSGAPLYTLAPEANGSWDVKEAKVESSSSDGADSAVSKLVYERYAGHYRENLAWGRPKWNVYPFWSEFYPRALVAAEVFSLGRTMWMLLQQVAQSEVEDLDEVVVYWSEDARDIPDDWKAVVDRCLDPDPNKRIGLMDLLNFWEKVKCKDWTNSMCNPDFSGRSLSLRVAA
;
A
#
# COMPACT_ATOMS: atom_id res chain seq x y z
N MET A 1 -15.41 -19.19 30.11
CA MET A 1 -14.78 -19.41 28.80
C MET A 1 -14.17 -18.09 28.40
N ASP A 2 -12.88 -18.05 28.06
CA ASP A 2 -12.28 -16.82 27.51
C ASP A 2 -12.62 -16.76 26.03
N ILE A 3 -13.61 -15.95 25.70
CA ILE A 3 -13.99 -15.62 24.32
C ILE A 3 -13.44 -14.23 24.04
N GLY A 4 -12.58 -14.10 23.04
CA GLY A 4 -12.13 -12.81 22.53
C GLY A 4 -12.98 -12.40 21.33
N VAL A 5 -13.43 -11.15 21.26
CA VAL A 5 -13.95 -10.54 20.02
C VAL A 5 -12.83 -9.65 19.50
N ASP A 6 -12.03 -10.20 18.59
CA ASP A 6 -10.74 -9.61 18.26
C ASP A 6 -10.81 -8.61 17.10
N LEU A 7 -11.69 -8.86 16.15
CA LEU A 7 -11.76 -8.08 14.91
C LEU A 7 -13.21 -7.74 14.58
N ILE A 8 -13.46 -6.50 14.16
CA ILE A 8 -14.75 -6.00 13.72
C ILE A 8 -14.55 -5.28 12.40
N TRP A 9 -15.31 -5.68 11.37
CA TRP A 9 -15.27 -5.11 10.03
C TRP A 9 -16.63 -4.63 9.58
N GLY A 10 -16.68 -3.64 8.72
CA GLY A 10 -17.87 -3.26 7.99
C GLY A 10 -17.73 -3.55 6.51
N ASP A 11 -18.84 -3.66 5.81
CA ASP A 11 -18.87 -3.80 4.36
C ASP A 11 -18.97 -2.44 3.63
N ASP A 12 -18.58 -2.40 2.34
CA ASP A 12 -18.61 -1.17 1.54
C ASP A 12 -20.02 -0.65 1.25
N SER A 13 -21.05 -1.48 1.44
CA SER A 13 -22.45 -1.06 1.26
C SER A 13 -23.02 -0.37 2.49
N GLU A 14 -22.24 -0.24 3.57
CA GLU A 14 -22.65 0.31 4.87
C GLU A 14 -23.89 -0.38 5.45
N SER A 15 -24.10 -1.65 5.11
CA SER A 15 -25.28 -2.42 5.48
C SER A 15 -25.01 -3.58 6.44
N GLU A 16 -23.74 -3.97 6.59
CA GLU A 16 -23.35 -5.11 7.38
C GLU A 16 -22.10 -4.82 8.23
N VAL A 17 -22.06 -5.42 9.40
CA VAL A 17 -20.88 -5.44 10.28
C VAL A 17 -20.60 -6.89 10.65
N PHE A 18 -19.34 -7.27 10.58
CA PHE A 18 -18.85 -8.60 10.93
C PHE A 18 -17.98 -8.51 12.17
N ALA A 19 -18.12 -9.47 13.07
CA ALA A 19 -17.29 -9.61 14.25
C ALA A 19 -16.71 -11.02 14.30
N GLN A 20 -15.40 -11.15 14.38
CA GLN A 20 -14.75 -12.43 14.63
C GLN A 20 -14.64 -12.65 16.12
N ALA A 21 -15.20 -13.76 16.58
CA ALA A 21 -15.03 -14.22 17.94
C ALA A 21 -14.26 -15.53 17.96
N GLN A 22 -13.35 -15.65 18.91
CA GLN A 22 -12.42 -16.76 19.00
C GLN A 22 -12.35 -17.31 20.43
N SER A 23 -12.31 -18.63 20.55
CA SER A 23 -11.90 -19.35 21.75
C SER A 23 -10.77 -20.30 21.35
N LYS A 24 -10.16 -21.04 22.30
CA LYS A 24 -8.98 -21.88 22.07
C LYS A 24 -9.04 -22.77 20.82
N ASP A 25 -10.22 -23.32 20.51
CA ASP A 25 -10.40 -24.36 19.48
C ASP A 25 -11.42 -23.99 18.41
N LEU A 26 -12.04 -22.81 18.49
CA LEU A 26 -13.12 -22.41 17.60
C LEU A 26 -13.07 -20.92 17.29
N SER A 27 -13.19 -20.59 16.00
CA SER A 27 -13.36 -19.22 15.52
C SER A 27 -14.66 -19.13 14.72
N LEU A 28 -15.49 -18.15 15.03
CA LEU A 28 -16.77 -17.90 14.38
C LEU A 28 -16.85 -16.45 13.90
N ILE A 29 -17.51 -16.27 12.76
CA ILE A 29 -17.83 -14.94 12.24
C ILE A 29 -19.28 -14.64 12.57
N PHE A 30 -19.54 -13.55 13.28
CA PHE A 30 -20.87 -13.04 13.57
C PHE A 30 -21.21 -11.91 12.62
N ARG A 31 -22.36 -12.01 11.95
CA ARG A 31 -22.86 -11.05 10.98
C ARG A 31 -24.04 -10.28 11.57
N TYR A 32 -23.96 -8.97 11.52
CA TYR A 32 -24.98 -8.03 11.94
C TYR A 32 -25.42 -7.23 10.72
N SER A 33 -26.69 -7.34 10.31
CA SER A 33 -27.18 -6.67 9.10
C SER A 33 -28.17 -5.57 9.45
N LEU A 34 -28.13 -4.47 8.69
CA LEU A 34 -29.09 -3.39 8.84
C LEU A 34 -30.49 -3.86 8.48
N ASN A 35 -31.42 -3.74 9.43
CA ASN A 35 -32.83 -4.06 9.23
C ASN A 35 -33.67 -2.79 9.23
N LEU A 36 -34.02 -2.30 8.04
CA LEU A 36 -34.83 -1.08 7.89
C LEU A 36 -36.23 -1.18 8.50
N LYS A 37 -36.74 -2.40 8.73
CA LYS A 37 -38.03 -2.64 9.38
C LYS A 37 -37.94 -2.64 10.91
N LEU A 38 -36.74 -2.89 11.45
CA LEU A 38 -36.44 -2.93 12.88
C LEU A 38 -35.20 -2.07 13.17
N PRO A 39 -35.30 -0.73 13.02
CA PRO A 39 -34.12 0.15 13.17
C PRO A 39 -33.53 0.16 14.58
N GLN A 40 -34.32 -0.28 15.58
CA GLN A 40 -33.92 -0.37 16.99
C GLN A 40 -33.26 -1.71 17.35
N SER A 41 -33.23 -2.66 16.42
CA SER A 41 -32.60 -3.96 16.68
C SER A 41 -31.11 -3.78 16.99
N LEU A 42 -30.54 -4.72 17.74
CA LEU A 42 -29.11 -4.72 18.03
C LEU A 42 -28.28 -4.62 16.73
N SER A 43 -28.62 -5.44 15.73
CA SER A 43 -27.92 -5.45 14.44
C SER A 43 -27.95 -4.08 13.75
N SER A 44 -29.13 -3.44 13.68
CA SER A 44 -29.25 -2.10 13.08
C SER A 44 -28.48 -1.04 13.87
N ARG A 45 -28.51 -1.09 15.20
CA ARG A 45 -27.77 -0.16 16.06
C ARG A 45 -26.26 -0.33 15.93
N VAL A 46 -25.77 -1.56 15.79
CA VAL A 46 -24.35 -1.88 15.55
C VAL A 46 -23.93 -1.30 14.22
N VAL A 47 -24.65 -1.54 13.12
CA VAL A 47 -24.34 -1.02 11.80
C VAL A 47 -24.35 0.50 11.80
N ASN A 48 -25.39 1.13 12.33
CA ASN A 48 -25.50 2.59 12.40
C ASN A 48 -24.34 3.22 13.18
N CYS A 49 -23.92 2.63 14.32
CA CYS A 49 -22.82 3.13 15.12
C CYS A 49 -21.47 2.94 14.40
N TYR A 50 -21.25 1.80 13.76
CA TYR A 50 -20.01 1.50 13.07
C TYR A 50 -19.73 2.51 11.93
N TYR A 51 -20.76 2.82 11.13
CA TYR A 51 -20.65 3.74 9.99
C TYR A 51 -20.98 5.20 10.32
N ASN A 52 -21.25 5.53 11.58
CA ASN A 52 -21.71 6.85 12.02
C ASN A 52 -22.98 7.32 11.26
N LEU A 53 -23.85 6.39 10.89
CA LEU A 53 -25.12 6.71 10.26
C LEU A 53 -26.06 7.35 11.29
N SER A 54 -26.68 8.46 10.94
CA SER A 54 -27.69 9.12 11.79
C SER A 54 -29.06 8.52 11.51
N PRO A 55 -29.59 7.64 12.37
CA PRO A 55 -30.95 7.17 12.24
C PRO A 55 -31.90 8.34 12.42
N LYS A 56 -33.06 8.31 11.72
CA LYS A 56 -34.09 9.37 11.80
C LYS A 56 -34.63 9.55 13.22
N ASP A 57 -34.47 8.53 14.09
CA ASP A 57 -34.85 8.54 15.52
C ASP A 57 -33.59 8.24 16.36
N ALA A 58 -32.86 9.30 16.73
CA ALA A 58 -31.56 9.24 17.41
C ALA A 58 -31.62 8.77 18.88
N SER A 59 -32.77 8.36 19.42
CA SER A 59 -32.93 8.09 20.87
C SER A 59 -32.26 6.82 21.40
N GLU A 60 -31.78 5.92 20.52
CA GLU A 60 -31.26 4.59 20.93
C GLU A 60 -29.98 4.18 20.17
N THR A 61 -29.14 5.11 19.76
CA THR A 61 -27.79 4.78 19.25
C THR A 61 -26.81 4.54 20.40
N PHE A 62 -25.78 3.74 20.17
CA PHE A 62 -24.68 3.64 21.12
C PHE A 62 -24.01 5.00 21.29
N SER A 63 -23.62 5.33 22.52
CA SER A 63 -22.96 6.60 22.83
C SER A 63 -21.61 6.75 22.09
N ASP A 64 -20.94 5.64 21.86
CA ASP A 64 -19.66 5.56 21.18
C ASP A 64 -19.35 4.13 20.70
N ARG A 65 -18.20 3.97 20.01
CA ARG A 65 -17.71 2.67 19.52
C ARG A 65 -17.36 1.69 20.67
N ALA A 66 -17.00 2.18 21.84
CA ALA A 66 -16.69 1.31 22.98
C ALA A 66 -17.98 0.63 23.50
N ALA A 67 -19.07 1.39 23.66
CA ALA A 67 -20.37 0.85 24.02
C ALA A 67 -20.90 -0.15 22.98
N MET A 68 -20.69 0.13 21.69
CA MET A 68 -21.01 -0.81 20.61
C MET A 68 -20.22 -2.12 20.74
N ARG A 69 -18.90 -2.04 20.99
CA ARG A 69 -18.06 -3.24 21.17
C ARG A 69 -18.50 -4.08 22.35
N GLU A 70 -18.86 -3.45 23.45
CA GLU A 70 -19.36 -4.14 24.64
C GLU A 70 -20.70 -4.84 24.37
N ALA A 71 -21.61 -4.21 23.63
CA ALA A 71 -22.87 -4.81 23.21
C ALA A 71 -22.65 -5.98 22.24
N LEU A 72 -21.72 -5.87 21.29
CA LEU A 72 -21.32 -6.98 20.42
C LEU A 72 -20.77 -8.15 21.23
N TYR A 73 -19.83 -7.89 22.13
CA TYR A 73 -19.24 -8.90 22.99
C TYR A 73 -20.31 -9.60 23.82
N SER A 74 -21.22 -8.86 24.44
CA SER A 74 -22.32 -9.39 25.22
C SER A 74 -23.29 -10.25 24.39
N SER A 75 -23.57 -9.82 23.14
CA SER A 75 -24.40 -10.57 22.21
C SER A 75 -23.73 -11.90 21.81
N VAL A 76 -22.46 -11.85 21.43
CA VAL A 76 -21.68 -13.05 21.09
C VAL A 76 -21.65 -14.03 22.26
N CYS A 77 -21.36 -13.56 23.48
CA CYS A 77 -21.30 -14.42 24.66
C CYS A 77 -22.64 -15.11 24.94
N ARG A 78 -23.77 -14.43 24.72
CA ARG A 78 -25.11 -15.02 24.93
C ARG A 78 -25.40 -16.19 24.01
N VAL A 79 -24.94 -16.12 22.77
CA VAL A 79 -25.25 -17.16 21.76
C VAL A 79 -24.11 -18.16 21.55
N TRP A 80 -22.91 -17.88 22.08
CA TRP A 80 -21.70 -18.66 21.84
C TRP A 80 -21.85 -20.14 22.17
N ASP A 81 -22.32 -20.47 23.38
CA ASP A 81 -22.43 -21.87 23.84
C ASP A 81 -23.41 -22.66 22.98
N GLN A 82 -24.48 -22.02 22.52
CA GLN A 82 -25.47 -22.65 21.63
C GLN A 82 -24.88 -22.86 20.24
N CYS A 83 -24.18 -21.86 19.71
CA CYS A 83 -23.49 -21.96 18.44
C CYS A 83 -22.38 -23.02 18.48
N ALA A 84 -21.51 -22.98 19.47
CA ALA A 84 -20.36 -23.88 19.59
C ALA A 84 -20.76 -25.37 19.73
N MET A 85 -21.96 -25.66 20.25
CA MET A 85 -22.48 -27.03 20.36
C MET A 85 -23.29 -27.48 19.14
N HIS A 86 -23.51 -26.61 18.15
CA HIS A 86 -24.34 -26.95 17.00
C HIS A 86 -23.61 -27.90 16.05
N PRO A 87 -24.23 -29.04 15.65
CA PRO A 87 -23.56 -30.08 14.86
C PRO A 87 -23.02 -29.61 13.49
N SER A 88 -23.59 -28.54 12.94
CA SER A 88 -23.15 -27.96 11.65
C SER A 88 -21.95 -27.02 11.79
N ILE A 89 -21.49 -26.75 13.01
CA ILE A 89 -20.31 -25.93 13.27
C ILE A 89 -19.12 -26.86 13.47
N SER A 90 -18.61 -27.38 12.36
CA SER A 90 -17.42 -28.25 12.36
C SER A 90 -16.21 -27.60 11.67
N ALA A 91 -16.34 -26.37 11.17
CA ALA A 91 -15.34 -25.74 10.34
C ALA A 91 -15.18 -24.24 10.69
N PRO A 92 -13.97 -23.67 10.47
CA PRO A 92 -13.67 -22.26 10.78
C PRO A 92 -14.39 -21.25 9.88
N ASP A 93 -15.22 -21.69 8.97
CA ASP A 93 -15.89 -20.90 7.93
C ASP A 93 -17.38 -20.61 8.21
N VAL A 94 -17.87 -20.96 9.39
CA VAL A 94 -19.27 -20.75 9.71
C VAL A 94 -19.54 -19.31 10.06
N THR A 95 -20.45 -18.70 9.29
CA THR A 95 -21.02 -17.39 9.59
C THR A 95 -22.31 -17.55 10.37
N VAL A 96 -22.39 -16.89 11.51
CA VAL A 96 -23.57 -16.84 12.39
C VAL A 96 -24.25 -15.50 12.21
N GLU A 97 -25.46 -15.50 11.71
CA GLU A 97 -26.28 -14.29 11.60
C GLU A 97 -26.99 -14.01 12.91
N ILE A 98 -26.81 -12.80 13.43
CA ILE A 98 -27.55 -12.31 14.61
C ILE A 98 -28.74 -11.47 14.14
N TYR A 99 -29.91 -11.81 14.66
CA TYR A 99 -31.14 -11.06 14.38
C TYR A 99 -32.03 -11.01 15.64
N GLU A 100 -32.95 -10.06 15.68
CA GLU A 100 -33.95 -9.99 16.73
C GLU A 100 -35.28 -10.60 16.26
N ASP A 101 -35.90 -11.37 17.14
CA ASP A 101 -37.26 -11.86 16.92
C ASP A 101 -38.35 -10.82 17.28
N ALA A 102 -39.62 -11.20 17.14
CA ALA A 102 -40.76 -10.33 17.45
C ALA A 102 -40.81 -9.92 18.95
N GLU A 103 -40.14 -10.68 19.83
CA GLU A 103 -40.06 -10.41 21.28
C GLU A 103 -38.83 -9.57 21.65
N ARG A 104 -38.10 -9.08 20.67
CA ARG A 104 -36.83 -8.30 20.80
C ARG A 104 -35.74 -9.07 21.56
N GLN A 105 -35.66 -10.38 21.37
CA GLN A 105 -34.57 -11.21 21.86
C GLN A 105 -33.61 -11.50 20.73
N ASP A 106 -32.31 -11.43 21.03
CA ASP A 106 -31.25 -11.81 20.09
C ASP A 106 -31.40 -13.30 19.78
N GLN A 107 -31.63 -13.58 18.52
CA GLN A 107 -31.65 -14.90 17.94
C GLN A 107 -30.46 -15.07 17.02
N TRP A 108 -30.12 -16.29 16.70
CA TRP A 108 -29.07 -16.60 15.79
C TRP A 108 -29.47 -17.71 14.83
N ARG A 109 -28.83 -17.71 13.67
CA ARG A 109 -28.90 -18.82 12.72
C ARG A 109 -27.57 -18.97 11.99
N ILE A 110 -27.28 -20.20 11.55
CA ILE A 110 -26.15 -20.42 10.66
C ILE A 110 -26.53 -19.86 9.29
N SER A 111 -25.66 -19.02 8.74
CA SER A 111 -25.83 -18.54 7.37
C SER A 111 -25.68 -19.71 6.39
N HIS A 112 -26.57 -19.78 5.39
CA HIS A 112 -26.45 -20.74 4.30
C HIS A 112 -25.33 -20.36 3.33
N GLU A 113 -24.82 -19.15 3.44
CA GLU A 113 -23.76 -18.59 2.63
C GLU A 113 -22.43 -18.78 3.36
N SER A 114 -21.57 -19.66 2.86
CA SER A 114 -20.21 -19.78 3.35
C SER A 114 -19.34 -18.68 2.72
N LEU A 115 -19.18 -17.57 3.42
CA LEU A 115 -18.37 -16.44 3.01
C LEU A 115 -16.89 -16.83 2.92
N TYR A 116 -16.41 -17.66 3.83
CA TYR A 116 -15.04 -18.14 3.80
C TYR A 116 -14.78 -19.02 2.56
N LYS A 117 -15.70 -19.89 2.19
CA LYS A 117 -15.60 -20.70 0.99
C LYS A 117 -15.53 -19.82 -0.27
N GLN A 118 -16.38 -18.79 -0.37
CA GLN A 118 -16.34 -17.83 -1.48
C GLN A 118 -15.00 -17.12 -1.55
N TYR A 119 -14.48 -16.66 -0.41
CA TYR A 119 -13.17 -16.06 -0.32
C TYR A 119 -12.08 -16.99 -0.84
N VAL A 120 -11.98 -18.22 -0.33
CA VAL A 120 -10.93 -19.17 -0.74
C VAL A 120 -11.06 -19.55 -2.20
N GLU A 121 -12.30 -19.72 -2.72
CA GLU A 121 -12.56 -20.03 -4.12
C GLU A 121 -12.21 -18.90 -5.09
N SER A 122 -12.19 -17.66 -4.61
CA SER A 122 -11.75 -16.51 -5.39
C SER A 122 -10.24 -16.41 -5.53
N LEU A 123 -9.47 -17.02 -4.62
CA LEU A 123 -8.00 -16.93 -4.61
C LEU A 123 -7.37 -17.88 -5.64
N LEU A 124 -6.14 -17.55 -6.04
CA LEU A 124 -5.36 -18.39 -6.95
C LEU A 124 -4.40 -19.32 -6.19
N PRO A 125 -4.24 -20.56 -6.66
CA PRO A 125 -3.17 -21.42 -6.18
C PRO A 125 -1.81 -20.88 -6.64
N ILE A 126 -0.76 -21.16 -5.88
CA ILE A 126 0.59 -20.66 -6.15
C ILE A 126 1.07 -21.02 -7.57
N SER A 127 0.69 -22.20 -8.07
CA SER A 127 1.02 -22.66 -9.43
C SER A 127 0.41 -21.80 -10.55
N SER A 128 -0.65 -21.06 -10.25
CA SER A 128 -1.34 -20.18 -11.21
C SER A 128 -0.86 -18.73 -11.15
N LEU A 129 -0.05 -18.38 -10.16
CA LEU A 129 0.52 -17.03 -10.06
C LEU A 129 1.58 -16.79 -11.12
N PHE A 130 2.33 -17.84 -11.49
CA PHE A 130 3.43 -17.74 -12.43
C PHE A 130 3.11 -18.55 -13.68
N GLN A 131 3.24 -17.94 -14.86
CA GLN A 131 3.03 -18.64 -16.12
C GLN A 131 4.15 -19.68 -16.32
N SER A 132 3.79 -20.86 -16.83
CA SER A 132 4.73 -21.95 -17.09
C SER A 132 5.79 -21.49 -18.08
N GLY A 133 6.99 -21.25 -17.61
CA GLY A 133 8.17 -20.86 -18.38
C GLY A 133 8.99 -19.70 -17.82
N GLU A 134 8.41 -18.81 -17.03
CA GLU A 134 9.11 -17.59 -16.55
C GLU A 134 9.75 -17.72 -15.18
N ALA A 135 9.28 -18.62 -14.35
CA ALA A 135 9.93 -18.90 -13.07
C ALA A 135 10.72 -20.22 -13.18
N LYS A 136 12.04 -20.15 -13.16
CA LYS A 136 12.80 -21.25 -12.51
C LYS A 136 12.12 -21.42 -11.17
N LEU A 137 11.51 -22.60 -10.93
CA LEU A 137 10.93 -22.98 -9.65
C LEU A 137 11.95 -22.71 -8.53
N GLN A 138 12.03 -21.48 -8.07
CA GLN A 138 12.61 -21.16 -6.80
C GLN A 138 11.71 -21.88 -5.80
N ALA A 139 12.26 -22.66 -4.91
CA ALA A 139 11.46 -23.32 -3.88
C ALA A 139 10.82 -22.23 -3.03
N TYR A 140 9.54 -21.93 -3.29
CA TYR A 140 8.78 -21.01 -2.47
C TYR A 140 8.41 -21.71 -1.16
N TYR A 141 8.56 -21.01 -0.08
CA TYR A 141 8.03 -21.44 1.20
C TYR A 141 6.58 -20.98 1.34
N THR A 142 5.74 -21.80 1.94
CA THR A 142 4.38 -21.42 2.29
C THR A 142 4.20 -21.44 3.79
N VAL A 143 3.41 -20.54 4.29
CA VAL A 143 2.97 -20.48 5.68
C VAL A 143 1.45 -20.37 5.70
N ASP A 144 0.81 -21.14 6.57
CA ASP A 144 -0.62 -21.01 6.78
C ASP A 144 -0.92 -19.66 7.41
N TYR A 145 -1.85 -18.90 6.80
CA TYR A 145 -2.23 -17.57 7.30
C TYR A 145 -2.72 -17.61 8.75
N SER A 146 -3.41 -18.69 9.15
CA SER A 146 -3.89 -18.87 10.52
C SER A 146 -2.77 -18.98 11.56
N SER A 147 -1.56 -19.32 11.13
CA SER A 147 -0.38 -19.36 12.00
C SER A 147 0.32 -18.02 12.20
N LEU A 148 -0.16 -16.95 11.52
CA LEU A 148 0.38 -15.61 11.63
C LEU A 148 -0.31 -14.86 12.78
N VAL A 149 0.49 -14.32 13.68
CA VAL A 149 0.01 -13.44 14.76
C VAL A 149 0.28 -12.01 14.34
N GLN A 150 -0.79 -11.24 14.16
CA GLN A 150 -0.68 -9.81 13.86
C GLN A 150 -0.19 -9.04 15.08
N ILE A 151 0.84 -8.22 14.89
CA ILE A 151 1.46 -7.37 15.92
C ILE A 151 1.05 -5.91 15.73
N GLY A 152 0.86 -5.48 14.48
CA GLY A 152 0.47 -4.09 14.17
C GLY A 152 -0.04 -3.98 12.75
N HIS A 153 -0.75 -2.89 12.45
CA HIS A 153 -1.25 -2.55 11.13
C HIS A 153 -0.39 -1.43 10.53
N LEU A 154 -0.02 -1.56 9.25
CA LEU A 154 0.80 -0.57 8.55
C LEU A 154 0.01 0.27 7.53
N GLY A 155 -1.27 -0.04 7.33
CA GLY A 155 -2.10 0.62 6.33
C GLY A 155 -2.07 -0.08 4.96
N GLY A 156 -2.45 0.67 3.90
CA GLY A 156 -2.50 0.17 2.52
C GLY A 156 -3.90 -0.21 2.05
N ARG A 157 -4.07 -0.40 0.72
CA ARG A 157 -5.36 -0.74 0.08
C ARG A 157 -5.80 -2.17 0.31
N GLY A 158 -4.83 -3.09 0.46
CA GLY A 158 -5.03 -4.42 1.01
C GLY A 158 -4.66 -4.40 2.48
N ARG A 159 -4.52 -5.57 3.09
CA ARG A 159 -4.02 -5.65 4.44
C ARG A 159 -2.51 -5.68 4.43
N THR A 160 -1.89 -4.63 4.98
CA THR A 160 -0.46 -4.60 5.26
C THR A 160 -0.26 -4.56 6.77
N ALA A 161 0.34 -5.62 7.32
CA ALA A 161 0.46 -5.79 8.77
C ALA A 161 1.84 -6.32 9.16
N VAL A 162 2.31 -5.89 10.33
CA VAL A 162 3.45 -6.54 10.98
C VAL A 162 2.95 -7.82 11.63
N VAL A 163 3.57 -8.94 11.28
CA VAL A 163 3.19 -10.26 11.75
C VAL A 163 4.38 -11.04 12.31
N ARG A 164 4.09 -12.02 13.13
CA ARG A 164 5.03 -13.02 13.63
C ARG A 164 4.49 -14.41 13.36
N CYS A 165 5.34 -15.33 12.90
CA CYS A 165 4.97 -16.72 12.80
C CYS A 165 4.91 -17.35 14.19
N SER A 166 3.80 -18.02 14.54
CA SER A 166 3.61 -18.65 15.85
C SER A 166 4.61 -19.78 16.13
N SER A 167 5.16 -20.41 15.08
CA SER A 167 6.08 -21.57 15.17
C SER A 167 7.55 -21.25 14.92
N GLY A 168 7.95 -19.97 14.85
CA GLY A 168 9.29 -19.59 14.37
C GLY A 168 10.17 -18.84 15.36
N SER A 169 11.31 -18.37 14.88
CA SER A 169 12.37 -17.65 15.61
C SER A 169 11.98 -16.30 16.23
N GLY A 170 10.72 -15.93 16.20
CA GLY A 170 10.24 -14.63 16.73
C GLY A 170 10.54 -13.44 15.82
N SER A 171 11.10 -13.64 14.63
CA SER A 171 11.36 -12.56 13.67
C SER A 171 10.05 -11.91 13.19
N LEU A 172 10.09 -10.59 13.04
CA LEU A 172 8.97 -9.82 12.51
C LEU A 172 9.02 -9.82 10.98
N HIS A 173 7.84 -9.94 10.38
CA HIS A 173 7.63 -9.84 8.94
C HIS A 173 6.53 -8.85 8.64
N VAL A 174 6.51 -8.37 7.42
CA VAL A 174 5.39 -7.62 6.86
C VAL A 174 4.57 -8.58 6.01
N PHE A 175 3.33 -8.84 6.42
CA PHE A 175 2.33 -9.45 5.56
C PHE A 175 1.75 -8.38 4.65
N LYS A 176 1.71 -8.63 3.35
CA LYS A 176 1.00 -7.81 2.36
C LYS A 176 0.12 -8.73 1.52
N GLY A 177 -1.20 -8.48 1.53
CA GLY A 177 -2.11 -9.37 0.83
C GLY A 177 -3.58 -9.00 0.99
N VAL A 178 -4.44 -9.95 0.67
CA VAL A 178 -5.90 -9.88 0.75
C VAL A 178 -6.40 -11.02 1.63
N ASP A 179 -6.54 -10.76 2.91
CA ASP A 179 -7.03 -11.74 3.87
C ASP A 179 -8.57 -11.81 3.87
N PHE A 180 -9.11 -12.69 4.70
CA PHE A 180 -10.56 -12.84 4.81
C PHE A 180 -11.24 -11.57 5.34
N GLY A 181 -10.58 -10.80 6.22
CA GLY A 181 -11.05 -9.49 6.65
C GLY A 181 -11.21 -8.52 5.48
N THR A 182 -10.20 -8.44 4.61
CA THR A 182 -10.26 -7.63 3.37
C THR A 182 -11.43 -8.04 2.46
N PHE A 183 -11.73 -9.35 2.37
CA PHE A 183 -12.89 -9.84 1.63
C PHE A 183 -14.21 -9.39 2.25
N LEU A 184 -14.34 -9.43 3.57
CA LEU A 184 -15.54 -9.00 4.28
C LEU A 184 -15.77 -7.49 4.18
N GLU A 185 -14.69 -6.70 4.27
CA GLU A 185 -14.74 -5.25 4.20
C GLU A 185 -15.18 -4.73 2.82
N SER A 186 -14.80 -5.42 1.76
CA SER A 186 -14.92 -4.90 0.39
C SER A 186 -15.29 -5.97 -0.61
N ARG A 187 -16.39 -6.69 -0.38
CA ARG A 187 -16.82 -7.80 -1.26
C ARG A 187 -17.03 -7.36 -2.72
N ALA A 188 -17.60 -6.19 -2.91
CA ALA A 188 -17.85 -5.66 -4.25
C ALA A 188 -16.57 -5.32 -5.02
N ASP A 189 -15.49 -4.92 -4.31
CA ASP A 189 -14.21 -4.51 -4.88
C ASP A 189 -13.10 -5.55 -4.65
N PHE A 190 -13.41 -6.68 -4.02
CA PHE A 190 -12.43 -7.69 -3.62
C PHE A 190 -11.66 -8.26 -4.80
N GLU A 191 -12.34 -8.53 -5.92
CA GLU A 191 -11.70 -9.02 -7.14
C GLU A 191 -10.63 -8.05 -7.63
N HIS A 192 -10.92 -6.76 -7.61
CA HIS A 192 -9.95 -5.73 -7.98
C HIS A 192 -8.75 -5.69 -7.01
N ARG A 193 -8.99 -5.71 -5.70
CA ARG A 193 -7.93 -5.71 -4.69
C ARG A 193 -7.03 -6.95 -4.81
N LYS A 194 -7.63 -8.09 -5.04
CA LYS A 194 -6.94 -9.35 -5.31
C LYS A 194 -6.07 -9.28 -6.57
N ASP A 195 -6.63 -8.74 -7.65
CA ASP A 195 -5.91 -8.61 -8.92
C ASP A 195 -4.71 -7.67 -8.78
N VAL A 196 -4.84 -6.57 -8.03
CA VAL A 196 -3.74 -5.64 -7.70
C VAL A 196 -2.66 -6.36 -6.89
N CYS A 197 -3.04 -7.13 -5.87
CA CYS A 197 -2.10 -7.92 -5.08
C CYS A 197 -1.32 -8.92 -5.95
N TYR A 198 -1.99 -9.67 -6.80
CA TYR A 198 -1.33 -10.63 -7.69
C TYR A 198 -0.52 -9.96 -8.78
N HIS A 199 -0.95 -8.80 -9.26
CA HIS A 199 -0.16 -7.99 -10.18
C HIS A 199 1.17 -7.56 -9.55
N GLU A 200 1.15 -7.05 -8.33
CA GLU A 200 2.37 -6.69 -7.60
C GLU A 200 3.31 -7.88 -7.43
N ILE A 201 2.79 -9.05 -7.01
CA ILE A 201 3.60 -10.27 -6.85
C ILE A 201 4.29 -10.63 -8.18
N ARG A 202 3.56 -10.61 -9.30
CA ARG A 202 4.11 -10.92 -10.63
C ARG A 202 5.12 -9.88 -11.07
N THR A 203 4.81 -8.59 -10.88
CA THR A 203 5.70 -7.49 -11.22
C THR A 203 7.03 -7.63 -10.51
N ILE A 204 7.04 -7.74 -9.17
CA ILE A 204 8.27 -7.88 -8.39
C ILE A 204 9.04 -9.15 -8.80
N SER A 205 8.33 -10.26 -9.06
CA SER A 205 8.96 -11.53 -9.46
C SER A 205 9.62 -11.48 -10.83
N SER A 206 9.16 -10.59 -11.71
CA SER A 206 9.73 -10.40 -13.05
C SER A 206 10.86 -9.38 -13.09
N LEU A 207 11.00 -8.54 -12.04
CA LEU A 207 12.04 -7.51 -12.02
C LEU A 207 13.45 -8.11 -11.96
N PRO A 208 14.40 -7.65 -12.78
CA PRO A 208 15.80 -7.92 -12.58
C PRO A 208 16.25 -7.38 -11.21
N ARG A 209 17.09 -8.16 -10.51
CA ARG A 209 17.54 -7.79 -9.16
C ARG A 209 18.29 -6.47 -9.14
N HIS A 210 17.96 -5.62 -8.16
CA HIS A 210 18.64 -4.35 -7.90
C HIS A 210 18.74 -4.11 -6.39
N PRO A 211 19.86 -3.58 -5.87
CA PRO A 211 20.06 -3.42 -4.43
C PRO A 211 19.08 -2.45 -3.76
N ASN A 212 18.48 -1.55 -4.51
CA ASN A 212 17.54 -0.55 -3.99
C ASN A 212 16.07 -0.82 -4.43
N ILE A 213 15.75 -2.05 -4.82
CA ILE A 213 14.39 -2.49 -5.13
C ILE A 213 14.10 -3.74 -4.29
N ILE A 214 12.90 -3.84 -3.76
CA ILE A 214 12.47 -5.00 -2.98
C ILE A 214 12.65 -6.29 -3.79
N HIS A 215 13.18 -7.31 -3.16
CA HIS A 215 13.27 -8.63 -3.77
C HIS A 215 11.92 -9.34 -3.76
N PRO A 216 11.68 -10.27 -4.71
CA PRO A 216 10.53 -11.15 -4.64
C PRO A 216 10.43 -11.82 -3.26
N ALA A 217 9.21 -11.97 -2.77
CA ALA A 217 9.00 -12.67 -1.52
C ALA A 217 9.36 -14.15 -1.66
N ASP A 218 10.13 -14.68 -0.70
CA ASP A 218 10.44 -16.10 -0.62
C ASP A 218 9.33 -16.90 0.08
N VAL A 219 8.44 -16.21 0.82
CA VAL A 219 7.39 -16.83 1.63
C VAL A 219 6.03 -16.31 1.23
N PHE A 220 5.10 -17.21 0.91
CA PHE A 220 3.70 -16.93 0.61
C PHE A 220 2.82 -17.33 1.78
N ALA A 221 1.94 -16.42 2.19
CA ALA A 221 0.86 -16.73 3.10
C ALA A 221 -0.29 -17.39 2.31
N THR A 222 -0.75 -18.53 2.80
CA THR A 222 -1.75 -19.34 2.11
C THR A 222 -2.90 -19.71 3.03
N VAL A 223 -4.03 -19.96 2.42
CA VAL A 223 -5.20 -20.59 3.04
C VAL A 223 -5.54 -21.88 2.32
N GLN A 224 -6.23 -22.79 3.00
CA GLN A 224 -6.60 -24.09 2.44
C GLN A 224 -8.11 -24.20 2.28
N LYS A 225 -8.56 -25.00 1.31
CA LYS A 225 -9.97 -25.44 1.26
C LYS A 225 -10.22 -26.48 2.34
N ILE A 226 -11.35 -26.39 2.99
CA ILE A 226 -11.74 -27.31 4.06
C ILE A 226 -11.85 -28.74 3.57
N GLU A 227 -12.25 -28.92 2.30
CA GLU A 227 -12.50 -30.24 1.69
C GLU A 227 -11.27 -30.85 1.00
N ASP A 228 -10.20 -30.06 0.80
CA ASP A 228 -9.00 -30.50 0.09
C ASP A 228 -7.73 -29.87 0.65
N ASP A 229 -7.10 -30.58 1.59
CA ASP A 229 -5.84 -30.16 2.23
C ASP A 229 -4.63 -30.11 1.27
N ARG A 230 -4.80 -30.50 0.00
CA ARG A 230 -3.68 -30.63 -0.95
C ARG A 230 -3.37 -29.35 -1.70
N GLN A 231 -4.31 -28.42 -1.79
CA GLN A 231 -4.15 -27.20 -2.56
C GLN A 231 -4.16 -25.95 -1.68
N ALA A 232 -3.01 -25.28 -1.64
CA ALA A 232 -2.84 -24.01 -0.95
C ALA A 232 -3.15 -22.83 -1.90
N PHE A 233 -3.96 -21.89 -1.43
CA PHE A 233 -4.36 -20.68 -2.16
C PHE A 233 -3.65 -19.48 -1.55
N VAL A 234 -3.07 -18.62 -2.39
CA VAL A 234 -2.26 -17.50 -1.95
C VAL A 234 -3.16 -16.33 -1.53
N CYS A 235 -3.09 -15.93 -0.27
CA CYS A 235 -3.73 -14.72 0.22
C CYS A 235 -2.76 -13.54 0.38
N GLY A 236 -1.46 -13.75 0.25
CA GLY A 236 -0.46 -12.67 0.32
C GLY A 236 0.97 -13.19 0.41
N THR A 237 1.86 -12.28 0.73
CA THR A 237 3.31 -12.51 0.82
C THR A 237 3.86 -12.00 2.14
N LEU A 238 4.99 -12.57 2.56
CA LEU A 238 5.74 -12.11 3.73
C LEU A 238 7.08 -11.52 3.28
N TYR A 239 7.33 -10.29 3.71
CA TYR A 239 8.61 -9.60 3.54
C TYR A 239 9.31 -9.43 4.90
N PRO A 240 10.64 -9.36 4.96
CA PRO A 240 11.32 -8.97 6.19
C PRO A 240 10.83 -7.60 6.69
N PHE A 241 10.62 -7.48 8.00
CA PHE A 241 10.28 -6.19 8.60
C PHE A 241 11.51 -5.29 8.64
N MET A 242 11.40 -4.06 8.09
CA MET A 242 12.46 -3.06 8.05
C MET A 242 12.34 -2.13 9.25
N GLU A 243 13.14 -2.35 10.29
CA GLU A 243 13.03 -1.69 11.60
C GLU A 243 13.26 -0.18 11.54
N HIS A 244 13.98 0.31 10.53
CA HIS A 244 14.25 1.74 10.38
C HIS A 244 13.10 2.51 9.74
N GLY A 245 12.01 1.84 9.36
CA GLY A 245 10.82 2.47 8.78
C GLY A 245 11.02 3.02 7.38
N THR A 246 10.16 3.93 7.00
CA THR A 246 10.15 4.58 5.68
C THR A 246 11.00 5.86 5.67
N LEU A 247 11.29 6.37 4.47
CA LEU A 247 11.92 7.68 4.30
C LEU A 247 11.03 8.80 4.89
N ASP A 248 9.71 8.67 4.81
CA ASP A 248 8.77 9.61 5.45
C ASP A 248 8.89 9.57 6.98
N ASP A 249 9.07 8.38 7.58
CA ASP A 249 9.32 8.26 9.02
C ASP A 249 10.62 8.94 9.43
N GLN A 250 11.67 8.84 8.60
CA GLN A 250 12.93 9.56 8.86
C GLN A 250 12.72 11.08 8.86
N VAL A 251 11.93 11.60 7.92
CA VAL A 251 11.58 13.03 7.86
C VAL A 251 10.75 13.44 9.07
N LYS A 252 9.71 12.67 9.43
CA LYS A 252 8.88 12.92 10.63
C LYS A 252 9.70 12.95 11.92
N ASN A 253 10.66 12.02 12.04
CA ASN A 253 11.53 11.96 13.21
C ASN A 253 12.40 13.20 13.37
N THR A 254 12.80 13.88 12.27
CA THR A 254 13.56 15.13 12.37
C THR A 254 12.76 16.26 13.01
N LYS A 255 11.46 16.30 12.74
CA LYS A 255 10.56 17.31 13.33
C LYS A 255 10.38 17.10 14.84
N THR A 256 10.28 15.84 15.25
CA THR A 256 10.15 15.48 16.67
C THR A 256 11.44 15.77 17.44
N THR A 257 12.60 15.53 16.82
CA THR A 257 13.91 15.72 17.47
C THR A 257 14.50 17.10 17.28
N GLY A 258 14.00 17.90 16.34
CA GLY A 258 14.58 19.18 15.92
C GLY A 258 15.93 19.05 15.19
N ALA A 259 16.39 17.82 14.91
CA ALA A 259 17.66 17.55 14.25
C ALA A 259 17.49 17.34 12.76
N ARG A 260 18.34 17.98 11.94
CA ARG A 260 18.31 17.74 10.50
C ARG A 260 19.05 16.46 10.12
N LEU A 261 18.57 15.78 9.09
CA LEU A 261 19.25 14.63 8.49
C LEU A 261 20.62 15.03 7.94
N ALA A 262 21.61 14.18 8.14
CA ALA A 262 22.96 14.39 7.66
C ALA A 262 23.00 14.51 6.12
N LEU A 263 23.73 15.46 5.58
CA LEU A 263 23.89 15.66 4.14
C LEU A 263 24.38 14.39 3.42
N ARG A 264 25.29 13.66 4.06
CA ARG A 264 25.78 12.38 3.53
C ARG A 264 24.65 11.38 3.27
N ASN A 265 23.75 11.23 4.23
CA ASN A 265 22.60 10.31 4.08
C ASN A 265 21.66 10.80 2.99
N LYS A 266 21.36 12.10 2.95
CA LYS A 266 20.54 12.71 1.90
C LYS A 266 21.15 12.45 0.50
N ALA A 267 22.46 12.61 0.35
CA ALA A 267 23.16 12.34 -0.91
C ALA A 267 23.07 10.89 -1.35
N ILE A 268 23.33 9.96 -0.41
CA ILE A 268 23.26 8.51 -0.66
C ILE A 268 21.84 8.12 -1.04
N TRP A 269 20.84 8.59 -0.31
CA TRP A 269 19.44 8.26 -0.57
C TRP A 269 18.93 8.83 -1.89
N CYS A 270 19.30 10.08 -2.25
CA CYS A 270 18.98 10.62 -3.58
C CYS A 270 19.61 9.81 -4.70
N PHE A 271 20.86 9.35 -4.54
CA PHE A 271 21.48 8.44 -5.48
C PHE A 271 20.73 7.10 -5.58
N GLN A 272 20.39 6.50 -4.44
CA GLN A 272 19.71 5.20 -4.40
C GLN A 272 18.30 5.26 -5.03
N MET A 273 17.57 6.36 -4.80
CA MET A 273 16.28 6.60 -5.46
C MET A 273 16.45 6.72 -6.97
N ALA A 274 17.40 7.55 -7.44
CA ALA A 274 17.67 7.71 -8.87
C ALA A 274 18.14 6.40 -9.54
N SER A 275 18.95 5.59 -8.83
CA SER A 275 19.42 4.29 -9.29
C SER A 275 18.29 3.27 -9.42
N ALA A 276 17.39 3.19 -8.45
CA ALA A 276 16.23 2.32 -8.51
C ALA A 276 15.33 2.65 -9.70
N ILE A 277 15.01 3.93 -9.90
CA ILE A 277 14.14 4.36 -11.01
C ILE A 277 14.84 4.21 -12.37
N ALA A 278 16.15 4.48 -12.46
CA ALA A 278 16.90 4.22 -13.68
C ALA A 278 16.90 2.72 -14.05
N HIS A 279 17.08 1.84 -13.08
CA HIS A 279 16.96 0.39 -13.28
C HIS A 279 15.56 -0.02 -13.74
N THR A 280 14.52 0.54 -13.14
CA THR A 280 13.11 0.31 -13.51
C THR A 280 12.86 0.60 -14.99
N HIS A 281 13.32 1.76 -15.49
CA HIS A 281 13.08 2.15 -16.88
C HIS A 281 14.00 1.48 -17.88
N PHE A 282 15.32 1.44 -17.60
CA PHE A 282 16.31 1.07 -18.62
C PHE A 282 16.72 -0.41 -18.58
N THR A 283 16.46 -1.10 -17.47
CA THR A 283 16.79 -2.53 -17.32
C THR A 283 15.54 -3.40 -17.25
N ALA A 284 14.58 -3.00 -16.42
CA ALA A 284 13.34 -3.75 -16.27
C ALA A 284 12.26 -3.37 -17.30
N HIS A 285 12.42 -2.26 -18.03
CA HIS A 285 11.49 -1.76 -19.04
C HIS A 285 10.05 -1.64 -18.52
N THR A 286 9.91 -1.13 -17.31
CA THR A 286 8.63 -0.92 -16.63
C THR A 286 8.60 0.44 -15.92
N PHE A 287 7.63 0.67 -15.08
CA PHE A 287 7.45 1.89 -14.29
C PHE A 287 7.03 1.54 -12.86
N HIS A 288 7.11 2.50 -11.96
CA HIS A 288 6.64 2.33 -10.58
C HIS A 288 5.30 3.03 -10.34
N MET A 289 5.14 4.25 -10.88
CA MET A 289 3.99 5.13 -10.77
C MET A 289 3.86 5.83 -9.41
N ASP A 290 3.96 5.14 -8.28
CA ASP A 290 3.73 5.67 -6.93
C ASP A 290 5.04 6.02 -6.22
N ILE A 291 5.84 6.92 -6.81
CA ILE A 291 7.13 7.37 -6.24
C ILE A 291 6.87 8.45 -5.18
N LYS A 292 7.04 8.07 -3.90
CA LYS A 292 6.84 8.95 -2.73
C LYS A 292 7.70 8.48 -1.55
N PRO A 293 7.95 9.33 -0.53
CA PRO A 293 8.81 8.96 0.60
C PRO A 293 8.34 7.72 1.36
N ALA A 294 7.03 7.48 1.49
CA ALA A 294 6.50 6.31 2.19
C ALA A 294 6.80 4.98 1.47
N ASN A 295 7.12 5.02 0.16
CA ASN A 295 7.44 3.83 -0.63
C ASN A 295 8.94 3.52 -0.72
N PHE A 296 9.76 4.21 0.06
CA PHE A 296 11.17 3.90 0.29
C PHE A 296 11.38 3.51 1.75
N VAL A 297 11.71 2.25 2.01
CA VAL A 297 12.04 1.74 3.35
C VAL A 297 13.54 1.62 3.54
N LEU A 298 14.01 1.68 4.78
CA LEU A 298 15.43 1.57 5.11
C LEU A 298 15.76 0.17 5.62
N ASP A 299 16.72 -0.49 4.97
CA ASP A 299 17.28 -1.76 5.45
C ASP A 299 18.14 -1.56 6.71
N SER A 300 18.67 -2.67 7.27
CA SER A 300 19.53 -2.65 8.44
C SER A 300 20.84 -1.85 8.26
N ASN A 301 21.26 -1.62 7.01
CA ASN A 301 22.42 -0.82 6.64
C ASN A 301 22.05 0.63 6.29
N GLN A 302 20.80 1.02 6.49
CA GLN A 302 20.24 2.32 6.14
C GLN A 302 20.25 2.63 4.63
N ASN A 303 20.22 1.59 3.78
CA ASN A 303 20.00 1.75 2.36
C ASN A 303 18.50 1.83 2.06
N LEU A 304 18.12 2.66 1.09
CA LEU A 304 16.74 2.75 0.62
C LEU A 304 16.41 1.55 -0.27
N ILE A 305 15.25 0.98 -0.02
CA ILE A 305 14.62 -0.08 -0.81
C ILE A 305 13.27 0.43 -1.28
N LEU A 306 13.04 0.49 -2.59
CA LEU A 306 11.78 0.84 -3.21
C LEU A 306 10.82 -0.34 -3.11
N ILE A 307 9.63 -0.08 -2.57
CA ILE A 307 8.55 -1.06 -2.32
C ILE A 307 7.26 -0.61 -3.00
N ASP A 308 6.20 -1.42 -2.91
CA ASP A 308 4.83 -1.08 -3.35
C ASP A 308 4.66 -0.99 -4.87
N TRP A 309 4.84 -2.13 -5.55
CA TRP A 309 4.80 -2.27 -7.00
C TRP A 309 3.40 -2.58 -7.57
N GLU A 310 2.37 -2.07 -6.92
CA GLU A 310 0.99 -2.27 -7.37
C GLU A 310 0.69 -1.61 -8.72
N GLN A 311 1.43 -0.56 -9.08
CA GLN A 311 1.25 0.23 -10.31
C GLN A 311 -0.20 0.72 -10.49
N SER A 312 -0.86 1.03 -9.37
CA SER A 312 -2.31 1.25 -9.33
C SER A 312 -2.72 2.68 -9.01
N GLY A 313 -1.79 3.60 -8.85
CA GLY A 313 -2.11 5.01 -8.60
C GLY A 313 -0.90 5.80 -8.10
N ALA A 314 -0.95 7.11 -8.27
CA ALA A 314 0.01 8.05 -7.73
C ALA A 314 -0.72 9.16 -6.98
N PRO A 315 -0.22 9.59 -5.81
CA PRO A 315 -0.84 10.67 -5.06
C PRO A 315 -0.59 12.01 -5.78
N LEU A 316 -1.55 12.93 -5.70
CA LEU A 316 -1.49 14.22 -6.39
C LEU A 316 -0.23 15.03 -6.03
N TYR A 317 0.26 14.91 -4.79
CA TYR A 317 1.42 15.65 -4.34
C TYR A 317 2.75 15.23 -4.97
N THR A 318 2.85 14.04 -5.59
CA THR A 318 4.02 13.61 -6.37
C THR A 318 3.74 13.40 -7.84
N LEU A 319 2.49 13.31 -8.25
CA LEU A 319 2.10 13.06 -9.63
C LEU A 319 2.53 14.21 -10.54
N ALA A 320 3.11 13.89 -11.69
CA ALA A 320 3.42 14.87 -12.71
C ALA A 320 2.14 15.51 -13.29
N PRO A 321 2.09 16.84 -13.48
CA PRO A 321 0.88 17.53 -13.91
C PRO A 321 0.30 17.01 -15.23
N GLU A 322 1.16 16.59 -16.15
CA GLU A 322 0.75 16.03 -17.44
C GLU A 322 0.23 14.59 -17.35
N ALA A 323 0.53 13.89 -16.25
CA ALA A 323 0.10 12.50 -16.03
C ALA A 323 -1.24 12.37 -15.30
N ASN A 324 -1.93 13.48 -15.05
CA ASN A 324 -3.21 13.52 -14.31
C ASN A 324 -4.45 13.09 -15.12
N GLY A 325 -4.27 12.62 -16.35
CA GLY A 325 -5.36 12.24 -17.26
C GLY A 325 -5.92 13.36 -18.12
N SER A 326 -5.54 14.63 -17.87
CA SER A 326 -6.02 15.80 -18.66
C SER A 326 -5.21 16.05 -19.93
N TRP A 327 -4.23 15.22 -20.23
CA TRP A 327 -3.31 15.43 -21.35
C TRP A 327 -3.15 14.18 -22.19
N ASP A 328 -3.00 14.40 -23.50
CA ASP A 328 -2.52 13.42 -24.46
C ASP A 328 -1.09 13.76 -24.90
N VAL A 329 -0.35 12.74 -25.29
CA VAL A 329 1.03 12.89 -25.77
C VAL A 329 1.10 12.44 -27.22
N LYS A 330 1.88 13.20 -28.01
CA LYS A 330 2.23 12.87 -29.40
C LYS A 330 3.73 13.09 -29.61
N GLU A 331 4.33 12.36 -30.53
CA GLU A 331 5.67 12.65 -31.00
C GLU A 331 5.60 13.47 -32.28
N ALA A 332 6.18 14.67 -32.25
CA ALA A 332 6.37 15.50 -33.43
C ALA A 332 7.82 15.44 -33.89
N LYS A 333 8.04 15.22 -35.17
CA LYS A 333 9.36 15.36 -35.78
C LYS A 333 9.75 16.86 -35.83
N VAL A 334 10.87 17.21 -35.25
CA VAL A 334 11.43 18.56 -35.38
C VAL A 334 12.33 18.56 -36.62
N GLU A 335 11.94 19.30 -37.64
CA GLU A 335 12.83 19.54 -38.76
C GLU A 335 14.03 20.35 -38.25
N SER A 336 15.18 19.70 -38.17
CA SER A 336 16.43 20.42 -37.88
C SER A 336 16.81 21.26 -39.08
N SER A 337 16.80 22.56 -38.94
CA SER A 337 17.29 23.51 -39.95
C SER A 337 18.81 23.54 -40.08
N SER A 338 19.53 22.52 -39.64
CA SER A 338 20.98 22.42 -39.74
C SER A 338 21.37 21.66 -41.00
N SER A 339 22.12 22.33 -41.86
CA SER A 339 22.61 21.92 -43.19
C SER A 339 23.72 20.84 -43.15
N ASP A 340 24.00 20.22 -42.04
CA ASP A 340 25.02 19.19 -41.92
C ASP A 340 24.37 17.81 -41.87
N GLY A 341 24.55 17.07 -42.93
CA GLY A 341 23.93 15.84 -43.36
C GLY A 341 24.02 14.61 -42.44
N ALA A 342 23.65 14.71 -41.18
CA ALA A 342 23.36 13.57 -40.33
C ALA A 342 21.87 13.61 -39.95
N ASP A 343 21.11 12.74 -40.59
CA ASP A 343 19.65 12.56 -40.47
C ASP A 343 19.25 11.97 -39.06
N SER A 344 19.54 12.71 -37.99
CA SER A 344 18.96 12.40 -36.68
C SER A 344 17.78 13.34 -36.43
N ALA A 345 16.61 12.97 -36.94
CA ALA A 345 15.37 13.67 -36.60
C ALA A 345 15.15 13.57 -35.09
N VAL A 346 15.43 14.66 -34.37
CA VAL A 346 15.12 14.75 -32.94
C VAL A 346 13.60 14.86 -32.80
N SER A 347 12.95 13.81 -32.31
CA SER A 347 11.52 13.87 -32.00
C SER A 347 11.31 14.63 -30.69
N LYS A 348 10.33 15.54 -30.67
CA LYS A 348 9.89 16.28 -29.49
C LYS A 348 8.53 15.73 -29.04
N LEU A 349 8.35 15.57 -27.73
CA LEU A 349 7.02 15.25 -27.14
C LEU A 349 6.17 16.53 -27.14
N VAL A 350 4.96 16.40 -27.65
CA VAL A 350 3.94 17.46 -27.64
C VAL A 350 2.79 17.00 -26.76
N TYR A 351 2.46 17.82 -25.78
CA TYR A 351 1.39 17.58 -24.83
C TYR A 351 0.20 18.45 -25.23
N GLU A 352 -0.93 17.81 -25.51
CA GLU A 352 -2.17 18.47 -25.89
C GLU A 352 -3.25 18.21 -24.82
N ARG A 353 -4.12 19.22 -24.58
CA ARG A 353 -5.24 18.98 -23.66
C ARG A 353 -6.17 17.92 -24.21
N TYR A 354 -6.48 16.94 -23.37
CA TYR A 354 -7.48 15.93 -23.69
C TYR A 354 -8.86 16.58 -23.86
N ALA A 355 -9.49 16.36 -25.00
CA ALA A 355 -10.79 16.96 -25.34
C ALA A 355 -11.96 15.99 -25.20
N GLY A 356 -11.75 14.77 -24.72
CA GLY A 356 -12.78 13.76 -24.53
C GLY A 356 -13.55 13.89 -23.21
N HIS A 357 -14.29 12.84 -22.86
CA HIS A 357 -14.97 12.75 -21.57
C HIS A 357 -13.98 12.83 -20.43
N TYR A 358 -14.40 13.44 -19.31
CA TYR A 358 -13.58 13.55 -18.11
C TYR A 358 -12.93 12.21 -17.75
N ARG A 359 -11.61 12.21 -17.60
CA ARG A 359 -10.83 11.10 -17.11
C ARG A 359 -9.94 11.61 -15.99
N GLU A 360 -10.10 11.02 -14.85
CA GLU A 360 -9.30 11.26 -13.69
C GLU A 360 -8.30 10.11 -13.55
N ASN A 361 -7.02 10.44 -13.38
CA ASN A 361 -6.02 9.45 -13.04
C ASN A 361 -6.13 9.17 -11.54
N LEU A 362 -7.23 8.51 -11.16
CA LEU A 362 -7.53 8.23 -9.77
C LEU A 362 -6.41 7.38 -9.17
N ALA A 363 -5.98 7.78 -7.99
CA ALA A 363 -5.08 6.98 -7.15
C ALA A 363 -5.60 5.56 -6.86
N TRP A 364 -6.89 5.34 -7.05
CA TRP A 364 -7.59 4.07 -6.97
C TRP A 364 -7.72 3.39 -8.34
N GLY A 365 -6.79 3.72 -9.23
CA GLY A 365 -6.58 3.24 -10.57
C GLY A 365 -7.46 2.12 -11.03
N ARG A 366 -8.63 2.45 -11.53
CA ARG A 366 -9.18 1.58 -12.55
C ARG A 366 -8.23 1.68 -13.74
N PRO A 367 -7.66 0.56 -14.24
CA PRO A 367 -6.66 0.58 -15.32
C PRO A 367 -7.04 1.40 -16.55
N LYS A 368 -8.34 1.66 -16.73
CA LYS A 368 -8.91 2.44 -17.84
C LYS A 368 -8.45 3.91 -17.91
N TRP A 369 -7.98 4.47 -16.80
CA TRP A 369 -7.66 5.90 -16.70
C TRP A 369 -6.20 6.18 -16.36
N ASN A 370 -5.41 5.14 -16.13
CA ASN A 370 -3.99 5.26 -15.86
C ASN A 370 -3.25 5.44 -17.19
N VAL A 371 -2.60 6.60 -17.37
CA VAL A 371 -1.83 6.89 -18.59
C VAL A 371 -0.52 6.11 -18.64
N TYR A 372 0.00 5.62 -17.52
CA TYR A 372 1.31 4.99 -17.43
C TYR A 372 1.46 3.72 -18.27
N PRO A 373 0.51 2.76 -18.26
CA PRO A 373 0.60 1.59 -19.13
C PRO A 373 0.67 1.98 -20.62
N PHE A 374 -0.17 2.94 -21.03
CA PHE A 374 -0.18 3.42 -22.40
C PHE A 374 1.12 4.14 -22.77
N TRP A 375 1.66 4.98 -21.89
CA TRP A 375 2.93 5.66 -22.13
C TRP A 375 4.11 4.70 -22.08
N SER A 376 4.05 3.65 -21.29
CA SER A 376 5.09 2.61 -21.25
C SER A 376 5.24 1.94 -22.62
N GLU A 377 4.13 1.72 -23.32
CA GLU A 377 4.12 1.06 -24.62
C GLU A 377 4.43 2.02 -25.77
N PHE A 378 3.81 3.22 -25.78
CA PHE A 378 3.84 4.11 -26.95
C PHE A 378 4.70 5.36 -26.79
N TYR A 379 4.90 5.82 -25.54
CA TYR A 379 5.61 7.07 -25.23
C TYR A 379 6.57 6.94 -24.05
N PRO A 380 7.54 6.00 -24.08
CA PRO A 380 8.40 5.72 -22.91
C PRO A 380 9.17 6.95 -22.43
N ARG A 381 9.48 7.90 -23.30
CA ARG A 381 10.12 9.17 -22.91
C ARG A 381 9.20 10.06 -22.06
N ALA A 382 7.89 10.08 -22.36
CA ALA A 382 6.91 10.79 -21.54
C ALA A 382 6.77 10.15 -20.16
N LEU A 383 6.76 8.84 -20.12
CA LEU A 383 6.72 8.06 -18.87
C LEU A 383 7.94 8.37 -18.00
N VAL A 384 9.15 8.30 -18.56
CA VAL A 384 10.39 8.64 -17.83
C VAL A 384 10.33 10.08 -17.30
N ALA A 385 9.88 11.04 -18.11
CA ALA A 385 9.78 12.44 -17.69
C ALA A 385 8.78 12.62 -16.55
N ALA A 386 7.66 11.90 -16.56
CA ALA A 386 6.67 11.94 -15.47
C ALA A 386 7.25 11.36 -14.17
N GLU A 387 7.96 10.22 -14.22
CA GLU A 387 8.59 9.65 -13.03
C GLU A 387 9.81 10.46 -12.54
N VAL A 388 10.52 11.16 -13.41
CA VAL A 388 11.55 12.14 -13.00
C VAL A 388 10.92 13.27 -12.18
N PHE A 389 9.73 13.74 -12.55
CA PHE A 389 9.01 14.73 -11.74
C PHE A 389 8.64 14.18 -10.35
N SER A 390 8.03 12.99 -10.28
CA SER A 390 7.68 12.35 -9.01
C SER A 390 8.91 12.11 -8.14
N LEU A 391 10.02 11.71 -8.74
CA LEU A 391 11.30 11.55 -8.08
C LEU A 391 11.85 12.90 -7.55
N GLY A 392 11.75 13.97 -8.36
CA GLY A 392 12.10 15.32 -7.94
C GLY A 392 11.30 15.82 -6.74
N ARG A 393 9.98 15.56 -6.73
CA ARG A 393 9.11 15.84 -5.56
C ARG A 393 9.56 15.08 -4.32
N THR A 394 9.84 13.79 -4.46
CA THR A 394 10.32 12.95 -3.36
C THR A 394 11.69 13.42 -2.84
N MET A 395 12.61 13.81 -3.74
CA MET A 395 13.90 14.38 -3.35
C MET A 395 13.74 15.74 -2.66
N TRP A 396 12.86 16.61 -3.15
CA TRP A 396 12.56 17.89 -2.48
C TRP A 396 12.02 17.64 -1.07
N MET A 397 11.05 16.73 -0.89
CA MET A 397 10.51 16.38 0.42
C MET A 397 11.61 15.91 1.38
N LEU A 398 12.53 15.07 0.92
CA LEU A 398 13.67 14.63 1.70
C LEU A 398 14.62 15.79 2.07
N LEU A 399 15.02 16.59 1.08
CA LEU A 399 16.05 17.63 1.27
C LEU A 399 15.53 18.80 2.10
N GLN A 400 14.32 19.25 1.83
CA GLN A 400 13.60 20.28 2.60
C GLN A 400 13.15 19.75 3.97
N GLN A 401 12.96 18.43 4.08
CA GLN A 401 12.38 17.69 5.22
C GLN A 401 10.90 18.03 5.43
N VAL A 402 10.12 17.87 4.37
CA VAL A 402 8.65 17.97 4.38
C VAL A 402 8.08 16.56 4.50
N ALA A 403 7.30 16.30 5.55
CA ALA A 403 6.63 15.02 5.73
C ALA A 403 5.43 14.90 4.79
N GLN A 404 5.06 13.66 4.43
CA GLN A 404 3.92 13.39 3.57
C GLN A 404 2.63 14.01 4.10
N SER A 405 2.37 13.91 5.41
CA SER A 405 1.18 14.48 6.07
C SER A 405 1.06 16.01 5.97
N GLU A 406 2.09 16.71 5.51
CA GLU A 406 2.03 18.16 5.30
C GLU A 406 1.56 18.53 3.89
N VAL A 407 1.53 17.56 2.96
CA VAL A 407 1.23 17.82 1.55
C VAL A 407 0.13 16.92 0.99
N GLU A 408 -0.24 15.82 1.66
CA GLU A 408 -1.16 14.82 1.11
C GLU A 408 -2.59 15.33 0.91
N ASP A 409 -3.03 16.30 1.74
CA ASP A 409 -4.36 16.90 1.66
C ASP A 409 -4.38 18.21 0.86
N LEU A 410 -3.25 18.61 0.22
CA LEU A 410 -3.19 19.83 -0.55
C LEU A 410 -3.61 19.59 -2.00
N ASP A 411 -4.49 20.44 -2.52
CA ASP A 411 -4.90 20.44 -3.93
C ASP A 411 -3.71 20.76 -4.86
N GLU A 412 -2.78 21.60 -4.39
CA GLU A 412 -1.57 22.00 -5.11
C GLU A 412 -0.38 22.11 -4.17
N VAL A 413 0.71 21.45 -4.51
CA VAL A 413 1.97 21.52 -3.77
C VAL A 413 2.92 22.52 -4.44
N VAL A 414 3.17 23.61 -3.73
CA VAL A 414 4.17 24.59 -4.16
C VAL A 414 5.54 24.21 -3.60
N VAL A 415 6.50 24.00 -4.51
CA VAL A 415 7.90 23.73 -4.14
C VAL A 415 8.60 25.04 -3.82
N TYR A 416 9.21 25.10 -2.66
CA TYR A 416 10.06 26.21 -2.25
C TYR A 416 11.20 25.71 -1.35
N TRP A 417 12.28 26.49 -1.29
CA TRP A 417 13.41 26.23 -0.41
C TRP A 417 13.36 27.24 0.74
N SER A 418 13.01 26.78 1.92
CA SER A 418 12.93 27.63 3.10
C SER A 418 14.32 27.91 3.71
N GLU A 419 14.35 28.83 4.66
CA GLU A 419 15.51 29.12 5.49
C GLU A 419 16.05 27.86 6.20
N ASP A 420 15.17 26.88 6.53
CA ASP A 420 15.58 25.65 7.17
C ASP A 420 16.42 24.75 6.27
N ALA A 421 16.36 24.94 4.94
CA ALA A 421 17.16 24.19 3.96
C ALA A 421 18.48 24.90 3.59
N ARG A 422 19.02 25.75 4.47
CA ARG A 422 20.33 26.41 4.24
C ARG A 422 21.50 25.44 4.19
N ASP A 423 21.37 24.29 4.84
CA ASP A 423 22.36 23.21 4.79
C ASP A 423 22.45 22.55 3.41
N ILE A 424 21.40 22.66 2.57
CA ILE A 424 21.38 22.03 1.25
C ILE A 424 22.14 22.87 0.23
N PRO A 425 23.16 22.30 -0.43
CA PRO A 425 23.92 22.99 -1.48
C PRO A 425 23.04 23.47 -2.62
N ASP A 426 23.36 24.63 -3.20
CA ASP A 426 22.56 25.23 -4.27
C ASP A 426 22.54 24.39 -5.55
N ASP A 427 23.63 23.65 -5.85
CA ASP A 427 23.67 22.71 -6.96
C ASP A 427 22.69 21.53 -6.79
N TRP A 428 22.41 21.10 -5.53
CA TRP A 428 21.42 20.08 -5.24
C TRP A 428 19.99 20.62 -5.45
N LYS A 429 19.74 21.84 -4.96
CA LYS A 429 18.44 22.51 -5.18
C LYS A 429 18.19 22.67 -6.67
N ALA A 430 19.17 23.17 -7.41
CA ALA A 430 19.06 23.39 -8.84
C ALA A 430 18.80 22.09 -9.64
N VAL A 431 19.40 20.97 -9.26
CA VAL A 431 19.13 19.69 -9.95
C VAL A 431 17.72 19.17 -9.65
N VAL A 432 17.23 19.34 -8.42
CA VAL A 432 15.85 18.99 -8.07
C VAL A 432 14.85 19.89 -8.78
N ASP A 433 15.10 21.21 -8.83
CA ASP A 433 14.25 22.15 -9.58
C ASP A 433 14.16 21.78 -11.07
N ARG A 434 15.27 21.29 -11.67
CA ARG A 434 15.25 20.76 -13.05
C ARG A 434 14.42 19.47 -13.21
N CYS A 435 14.25 18.66 -12.18
CA CYS A 435 13.30 17.54 -12.22
C CYS A 435 11.86 18.05 -12.29
N LEU A 436 11.59 19.18 -11.68
CA LEU A 436 10.27 19.77 -11.46
C LEU A 436 9.88 20.82 -12.54
N ASP A 437 10.68 20.96 -13.61
CA ASP A 437 10.34 21.89 -14.70
C ASP A 437 8.90 21.61 -15.20
N PRO A 438 8.05 22.64 -15.30
CA PRO A 438 6.69 22.48 -15.80
C PRO A 438 6.61 21.93 -17.23
N ASP A 439 7.62 22.22 -18.08
CA ASP A 439 7.75 21.64 -19.40
C ASP A 439 8.49 20.28 -19.32
N PRO A 440 7.81 19.13 -19.51
CA PRO A 440 8.43 17.82 -19.40
C PRO A 440 9.66 17.64 -20.32
N ASN A 441 9.73 18.38 -21.44
CA ASN A 441 10.87 18.31 -22.35
C ASN A 441 12.12 19.02 -21.82
N LYS A 442 11.99 19.86 -20.79
CA LYS A 442 13.10 20.58 -20.15
C LYS A 442 13.60 19.91 -18.88
N ARG A 443 12.88 18.91 -18.39
CA ARG A 443 13.31 18.16 -17.23
C ARG A 443 14.67 17.52 -17.47
N ILE A 444 15.44 17.39 -16.41
CA ILE A 444 16.71 16.68 -16.45
C ILE A 444 16.50 15.23 -16.91
N GLY A 445 17.38 14.72 -17.75
CA GLY A 445 17.38 13.31 -18.11
C GLY A 445 17.67 12.42 -16.89
N LEU A 446 16.99 11.27 -16.79
CA LEU A 446 17.13 10.37 -15.63
C LEU A 446 18.58 9.89 -15.45
N MET A 447 19.31 9.63 -16.54
CA MET A 447 20.72 9.25 -16.47
C MET A 447 21.62 10.43 -16.01
N ASP A 448 21.30 11.66 -16.42
CA ASP A 448 22.05 12.84 -15.96
C ASP A 448 21.80 13.09 -14.45
N LEU A 449 20.56 12.87 -13.98
CA LEU A 449 20.21 12.93 -12.57
C LEU A 449 20.98 11.86 -11.76
N LEU A 450 21.01 10.62 -12.25
CA LEU A 450 21.77 9.53 -11.63
C LEU A 450 23.26 9.88 -11.55
N ASN A 451 23.86 10.32 -12.66
CA ASN A 451 25.28 10.70 -12.73
C ASN A 451 25.62 11.88 -11.79
N PHE A 452 24.70 12.84 -11.63
CA PHE A 452 24.86 13.93 -10.68
C PHE A 452 24.96 13.39 -9.25
N TRP A 453 23.98 12.59 -8.81
CA TRP A 453 23.96 12.06 -7.45
C TRP A 453 25.09 11.04 -7.19
N GLU A 454 25.54 10.33 -8.21
CA GLU A 454 26.71 9.46 -8.09
C GLU A 454 27.97 10.23 -7.74
N LYS A 455 28.20 11.36 -8.42
CA LYS A 455 29.33 12.26 -8.10
C LYS A 455 29.18 12.86 -6.71
N VAL A 456 27.97 13.22 -6.31
CA VAL A 456 27.71 13.83 -5.00
C VAL A 456 27.96 12.83 -3.88
N LYS A 457 27.46 11.60 -3.96
CA LYS A 457 27.68 10.57 -2.93
C LYS A 457 29.13 10.21 -2.71
N CYS A 458 29.97 10.34 -3.79
CA CYS A 458 31.39 10.03 -3.74
C CYS A 458 32.26 11.16 -3.17
N LYS A 459 31.66 12.35 -2.88
CA LYS A 459 32.41 13.44 -2.21
C LYS A 459 32.92 12.98 -0.86
N ASP A 460 34.14 13.40 -0.50
CA ASP A 460 34.68 13.15 0.81
C ASP A 460 33.98 14.05 1.85
N TRP A 461 33.19 13.43 2.73
CA TRP A 461 32.42 14.09 3.76
C TRP A 461 33.19 14.29 5.07
N THR A 462 34.47 13.89 5.13
CA THR A 462 35.28 13.92 6.35
C THR A 462 35.57 15.34 6.85
N ASN A 463 35.46 16.38 5.99
CA ASN A 463 35.73 17.78 6.33
C ASN A 463 34.50 18.63 6.64
N SER A 464 33.29 18.07 6.62
CA SER A 464 32.07 18.79 7.01
C SER A 464 31.83 18.57 8.48
N MET A 465 32.13 19.60 9.29
CA MET A 465 31.80 19.61 10.74
C MET A 465 30.31 19.37 10.92
N CYS A 466 29.92 18.15 11.22
CA CYS A 466 28.64 17.79 11.79
C CYS A 466 28.87 16.94 13.01
N ASN A 467 28.28 17.34 14.11
CA ASN A 467 28.29 16.72 15.42
C ASN A 467 28.16 15.19 15.35
N PRO A 468 29.06 14.44 16.00
CA PRO A 468 28.95 12.99 16.06
C PRO A 468 28.16 12.59 17.30
N ASP A 469 26.84 12.54 17.22
CA ASP A 469 26.06 11.86 18.27
C ASP A 469 24.77 11.30 17.72
N PHE A 470 24.90 10.19 16.97
CA PHE A 470 23.84 9.22 16.83
C PHE A 470 24.41 7.82 17.06
N SER A 471 24.87 7.57 18.29
CA SER A 471 25.05 6.22 18.79
C SER A 471 23.68 5.66 19.20
N GLY A 472 23.17 4.73 18.43
CA GLY A 472 22.13 3.74 18.70
C GLY A 472 21.32 3.89 20.00
N ARG A 473 20.20 4.57 19.94
CA ARG A 473 19.08 4.25 20.82
C ARG A 473 18.01 3.56 19.97
N SER A 474 17.93 2.26 20.12
CA SER A 474 16.80 1.43 19.74
C SER A 474 15.53 2.08 20.29
N LEU A 475 14.72 2.70 19.43
CA LEU A 475 13.38 3.15 19.78
C LEU A 475 12.48 1.91 19.82
N SER A 476 12.20 1.46 21.05
CA SER A 476 11.11 0.51 21.27
C SER A 476 9.81 1.18 20.84
N LEU A 477 9.22 0.73 19.73
CA LEU A 477 7.85 1.05 19.36
C LEU A 477 6.93 0.63 20.51
N ARG A 478 6.42 1.61 21.27
CA ARG A 478 5.24 1.38 22.09
C ARG A 478 4.05 1.32 21.15
N VAL A 479 3.64 0.12 20.82
CA VAL A 479 2.33 -0.15 20.23
C VAL A 479 1.33 0.26 21.29
N ALA A 480 0.56 1.30 21.02
CA ALA A 480 -0.62 1.63 21.83
C ALA A 480 -1.63 0.50 21.61
N ALA A 481 -2.03 -0.12 22.72
CA ALA A 481 -3.02 -1.17 22.77
C ALA A 481 -4.42 -0.63 22.42
#